data_14a14bf4c47a7209c0b9012c37188d51
#
_entry.id   14a14bf4c47a7209c0b9012c37188d51
#
_cell.length_a   1.000
_cell.length_b   1.000
_cell.length_c   1.000
_cell.angle_alpha   90.00
_cell.angle_beta   90.00
_cell.angle_gamma   90.00
#
_symmetry.space_group_name_H-M   'P 1'
#
loop_
_entity.id
_entity.type
_entity.pdbx_description
1 polymer ?
#
loop_
_entity_poly.entity_id
_entity_poly.type
_entity_poly.pdbx_seq_one_letter_code
_entity_poly.pdbx_strand_id
1 'polypeptide(L)'
;MAELPEFIDERPDAREVRKALAVKLVYQSYKYEEIQTILDVSVGSITTWKQAYEKDGILGLRLKHKGRKSYLNTQQREEVLAWLQTKECWDLGELEYKLAFEHDVLYESKRSYYDLFDAAGISWKKTSSANPKANEEAVAAKKKRFHDFLASRREDIEAGLLRVLLLDECHLLWGDSIGYVWGRTDQEISIPISISNERDKQTYYGAVDYLGKNLLLRTYDTANSKNTIDSLSYLLEESPNQQLLIFWDGASYHFSKEIQNFLASINQGLPLEQWKIYCVRFAPNCPSQNPIEDVWLQGKTWLRRFCALIPTFSHLKRIFEWFIQNTTFDFPSLQMYGAFS
;
A
#
# COMPACT_ATOMS: atom_id res chain seq x y z
N MET A 1 23.67 -25.39 -36.89
CA MET A 1 24.09 -26.11 -35.64
C MET A 1 24.42 -25.18 -34.49
N ALA A 2 24.96 -23.98 -34.72
CA ALA A 2 25.23 -22.99 -33.67
C ALA A 2 23.96 -22.50 -32.94
N GLU A 3 22.81 -22.47 -33.62
CA GLU A 3 21.52 -21.98 -33.10
C GLU A 3 20.89 -22.88 -32.02
N LEU A 4 21.14 -24.21 -32.04
CA LEU A 4 20.53 -25.14 -31.06
C LEU A 4 21.01 -24.93 -29.63
N PRO A 5 22.32 -24.73 -29.35
CA PRO A 5 22.79 -24.38 -28.01
C PRO A 5 22.20 -23.03 -27.52
N GLU A 6 22.20 -21.99 -28.36
CA GLU A 6 21.65 -20.70 -28.02
C GLU A 6 20.15 -20.80 -27.68
N PHE A 7 19.38 -21.52 -28.49
CA PHE A 7 17.97 -21.77 -28.21
C PHE A 7 17.72 -22.50 -26.88
N ILE A 8 18.59 -23.48 -26.52
CA ILE A 8 18.47 -24.18 -25.22
C ILE A 8 18.79 -23.25 -24.07
N ASP A 9 19.77 -22.34 -24.23
CA ASP A 9 20.19 -21.38 -23.23
C ASP A 9 19.14 -20.28 -22.97
N GLU A 10 18.27 -19.99 -23.95
CA GLU A 10 17.09 -19.13 -23.78
C GLU A 10 16.06 -19.69 -22.77
N ARG A 11 16.20 -20.95 -22.34
CA ARG A 11 15.31 -21.65 -21.42
C ARG A 11 13.85 -21.68 -21.88
N PRO A 12 13.54 -22.16 -23.10
CA PRO A 12 12.19 -22.33 -23.57
C PRO A 12 11.44 -23.41 -22.76
N ASP A 13 10.19 -23.70 -23.14
CA ASP A 13 9.42 -24.81 -22.53
C ASP A 13 10.22 -26.11 -22.52
N ALA A 14 10.17 -26.85 -21.40
CA ALA A 14 10.94 -28.11 -21.22
C ALA A 14 10.75 -29.11 -22.37
N ARG A 15 9.57 -29.10 -23.00
CA ARG A 15 9.27 -29.96 -24.17
C ARG A 15 10.03 -29.51 -25.42
N GLU A 16 10.22 -28.21 -25.59
CA GLU A 16 11.00 -27.62 -26.68
C GLU A 16 12.50 -27.88 -26.47
N VAL A 17 12.98 -27.74 -25.24
CA VAL A 17 14.36 -28.12 -24.87
C VAL A 17 14.62 -29.58 -25.19
N ARG A 18 13.69 -30.50 -24.83
CA ARG A 18 13.82 -31.95 -25.11
C ARG A 18 13.92 -32.19 -26.59
N LYS A 19 13.12 -31.54 -27.44
CA LYS A 19 13.20 -31.63 -28.90
C LYS A 19 14.55 -31.14 -29.43
N ALA A 20 15.00 -29.99 -28.96
CA ALA A 20 16.28 -29.40 -29.37
C ALA A 20 17.47 -30.29 -28.97
N LEU A 21 17.46 -30.85 -27.77
CA LEU A 21 18.48 -31.81 -27.32
C LEU A 21 18.48 -33.08 -28.18
N ALA A 22 17.31 -33.67 -28.49
CA ALA A 22 17.23 -34.85 -29.35
C ALA A 22 17.85 -34.57 -30.73
N VAL A 23 17.50 -33.45 -31.36
CA VAL A 23 18.06 -33.06 -32.65
C VAL A 23 19.56 -32.78 -32.55
N LYS A 24 20.03 -32.10 -31.50
CA LYS A 24 21.46 -31.86 -31.25
C LYS A 24 22.25 -33.16 -31.16
N LEU A 25 21.76 -34.15 -30.42
CA LEU A 25 22.39 -35.46 -30.27
C LEU A 25 22.44 -36.24 -31.62
N VAL A 26 21.40 -36.16 -32.45
CA VAL A 26 21.43 -36.73 -33.80
C VAL A 26 22.57 -36.12 -34.64
N TYR A 27 22.74 -34.77 -34.60
CA TYR A 27 23.84 -34.12 -35.33
C TYR A 27 25.21 -34.38 -34.73
N GLN A 28 25.27 -34.86 -33.48
CA GLN A 28 26.49 -35.35 -32.83
C GLN A 28 26.76 -36.80 -33.10
N SER A 29 25.98 -37.45 -34.02
CA SER A 29 26.17 -38.82 -34.48
C SER A 29 25.82 -39.91 -33.44
N TYR A 30 25.01 -39.56 -32.42
CA TYR A 30 24.42 -40.55 -31.52
C TYR A 30 23.40 -41.42 -32.28
N LYS A 31 23.34 -42.72 -31.97
CA LYS A 31 22.31 -43.62 -32.51
C LYS A 31 20.94 -43.27 -31.89
N TYR A 32 19.86 -43.51 -32.65
CA TYR A 32 18.52 -43.18 -32.19
C TYR A 32 18.11 -43.94 -30.93
N GLU A 33 18.58 -45.16 -30.78
CA GLU A 33 18.35 -45.99 -29.59
C GLU A 33 19.06 -45.43 -28.35
N GLU A 34 20.23 -44.84 -28.52
CA GLU A 34 20.95 -44.17 -27.46
C GLU A 34 20.20 -42.88 -27.02
N ILE A 35 19.76 -42.08 -28.00
CA ILE A 35 18.98 -40.84 -27.74
C ILE A 35 17.65 -41.18 -27.07
N GLN A 36 16.97 -42.25 -27.49
CA GLN A 36 15.77 -42.79 -26.87
C GLN A 36 16.01 -43.07 -25.39
N THR A 37 17.10 -43.74 -25.06
CA THR A 37 17.48 -44.07 -23.67
C THR A 37 17.83 -42.85 -22.86
N ILE A 38 18.57 -41.90 -23.44
CA ILE A 38 19.03 -40.67 -22.74
C ILE A 38 17.88 -39.73 -22.43
N LEU A 39 16.95 -39.55 -23.39
CA LEU A 39 15.89 -38.54 -23.29
C LEU A 39 14.50 -39.09 -22.95
N ASP A 40 14.39 -40.42 -22.86
CA ASP A 40 13.11 -41.15 -22.68
C ASP A 40 12.04 -40.70 -23.70
N VAL A 41 12.39 -40.84 -25.01
CA VAL A 41 11.53 -40.46 -26.13
C VAL A 41 11.53 -41.56 -27.20
N SER A 42 10.45 -41.69 -27.96
CA SER A 42 10.39 -42.70 -29.03
C SER A 42 11.28 -42.31 -30.23
N VAL A 43 11.84 -43.28 -30.92
CA VAL A 43 12.59 -43.09 -32.18
C VAL A 43 11.76 -42.31 -33.22
N GLY A 44 10.45 -42.56 -33.30
CA GLY A 44 9.54 -41.82 -34.17
C GLY A 44 9.48 -40.34 -33.83
N SER A 45 9.51 -39.98 -32.55
CA SER A 45 9.56 -38.60 -32.13
C SER A 45 10.87 -37.90 -32.54
N ILE A 46 12.01 -38.59 -32.37
CA ILE A 46 13.32 -38.07 -32.77
C ILE A 46 13.34 -37.74 -34.26
N THR A 47 12.85 -38.68 -35.09
CA THR A 47 12.75 -38.55 -36.55
C THR A 47 11.87 -37.35 -36.92
N THR A 48 10.69 -37.23 -36.30
CA THR A 48 9.77 -36.15 -36.57
C THR A 48 10.37 -34.76 -36.19
N TRP A 49 11.07 -34.66 -35.08
CA TRP A 49 11.69 -33.42 -34.64
C TRP A 49 12.90 -33.04 -35.50
N LYS A 50 13.70 -34.02 -35.94
CA LYS A 50 14.77 -33.83 -36.89
C LYS A 50 14.22 -33.26 -38.22
N GLN A 51 13.20 -33.88 -38.79
CA GLN A 51 12.57 -33.43 -40.03
C GLN A 51 11.98 -32.02 -39.88
N ALA A 52 11.33 -31.73 -38.75
CA ALA A 52 10.78 -30.40 -38.47
C ALA A 52 11.89 -29.35 -38.37
N TYR A 53 13.01 -29.67 -37.75
CA TYR A 53 14.17 -28.78 -37.69
C TYR A 53 14.84 -28.61 -39.06
N GLU A 54 15.00 -29.64 -39.84
CA GLU A 54 15.55 -29.58 -41.20
C GLU A 54 14.69 -28.71 -42.13
N LYS A 55 13.36 -28.71 -41.92
CA LYS A 55 12.43 -27.92 -42.70
C LYS A 55 12.31 -26.47 -42.26
N ASP A 56 12.12 -26.21 -40.98
CA ASP A 56 11.69 -24.92 -40.42
C ASP A 56 12.70 -24.36 -39.41
N GLY A 57 13.89 -24.99 -39.24
CA GLY A 57 14.89 -24.58 -38.26
C GLY A 57 14.37 -24.66 -36.82
N ILE A 58 14.79 -23.74 -35.97
CA ILE A 58 14.33 -23.64 -34.56
C ILE A 58 12.82 -23.50 -34.45
N LEU A 59 12.18 -22.80 -35.41
CA LEU A 59 10.71 -22.65 -35.43
C LEU A 59 9.98 -23.98 -35.55
N GLY A 60 10.60 -25.00 -36.19
CA GLY A 60 10.07 -26.35 -36.27
C GLY A 60 10.05 -27.08 -34.92
N LEU A 61 10.89 -26.71 -33.98
CA LEU A 61 10.98 -27.32 -32.67
C LEU A 61 10.07 -26.64 -31.63
N ARG A 62 9.61 -25.42 -31.89
CA ARG A 62 8.68 -24.71 -31.02
C ARG A 62 7.34 -25.45 -30.94
N LEU A 63 6.69 -25.31 -29.78
CA LEU A 63 5.36 -25.90 -29.61
C LEU A 63 4.38 -25.14 -30.50
N LYS A 64 3.83 -25.82 -31.50
CA LYS A 64 2.74 -25.30 -32.35
C LYS A 64 1.43 -25.38 -31.57
N HIS A 65 1.37 -24.77 -30.37
CA HIS A 65 0.14 -24.67 -29.63
C HIS A 65 -0.76 -23.65 -30.35
N LYS A 66 -1.62 -24.13 -31.20
CA LYS A 66 -2.81 -23.37 -31.58
C LYS A 66 -3.68 -23.36 -30.32
N GLY A 67 -3.61 -22.32 -29.52
CA GLY A 67 -4.51 -22.14 -28.38
C GLY A 67 -5.96 -22.40 -28.81
N ARG A 68 -6.80 -22.82 -27.89
CA ARG A 68 -8.25 -22.90 -28.11
C ARG A 68 -8.68 -21.57 -28.74
N LYS A 69 -9.56 -21.63 -29.77
CA LYS A 69 -10.10 -20.40 -30.35
C LYS A 69 -10.64 -19.52 -29.23
N SER A 70 -10.23 -18.27 -29.22
CA SER A 70 -10.78 -17.28 -28.28
C SER A 70 -12.30 -17.20 -28.47
N TYR A 71 -13.03 -17.07 -27.36
CA TYR A 71 -14.48 -16.84 -27.44
C TYR A 71 -14.80 -15.49 -28.11
N LEU A 72 -13.99 -14.46 -27.86
CA LEU A 72 -14.04 -13.18 -28.56
C LEU A 72 -13.08 -13.21 -29.75
N ASN A 73 -13.54 -12.76 -30.91
CA ASN A 73 -12.65 -12.45 -32.03
C ASN A 73 -11.86 -11.16 -31.75
N THR A 74 -10.90 -10.81 -32.63
CA THR A 74 -10.02 -9.64 -32.44
C THR A 74 -10.82 -8.34 -32.34
N GLN A 75 -11.78 -8.16 -33.23
CA GLN A 75 -12.61 -6.93 -33.28
C GLN A 75 -13.48 -6.80 -32.03
N GLN A 76 -14.18 -7.88 -31.63
CA GLN A 76 -15.00 -7.90 -30.40
C GLN A 76 -14.17 -7.58 -29.17
N ARG A 77 -12.94 -8.15 -29.11
CA ARG A 77 -12.04 -7.90 -27.99
C ARG A 77 -11.62 -6.41 -27.95
N GLU A 78 -11.29 -5.81 -29.07
CA GLU A 78 -10.96 -4.39 -29.16
C GLU A 78 -12.13 -3.49 -28.76
N GLU A 79 -13.35 -3.83 -29.19
CA GLU A 79 -14.59 -3.12 -28.80
C GLU A 79 -14.81 -3.18 -27.28
N VAL A 80 -14.63 -4.34 -26.66
CA VAL A 80 -14.75 -4.51 -25.19
C VAL A 80 -13.67 -3.69 -24.45
N LEU A 81 -12.42 -3.74 -24.92
CA LEU A 81 -11.34 -2.97 -24.30
C LEU A 81 -11.57 -1.45 -24.43
N ALA A 82 -12.05 -0.98 -25.59
CA ALA A 82 -12.42 0.42 -25.79
C ALA A 82 -13.59 0.84 -24.88
N TRP A 83 -14.59 -0.02 -24.74
CA TRP A 83 -15.71 0.23 -23.84
C TRP A 83 -15.25 0.30 -22.37
N LEU A 84 -14.32 -0.52 -21.94
CA LEU A 84 -13.75 -0.48 -20.59
C LEU A 84 -12.98 0.81 -20.28
N GLN A 85 -12.65 1.64 -21.28
CA GLN A 85 -12.06 2.96 -21.10
C GLN A 85 -13.10 4.08 -20.95
N THR A 86 -14.40 3.79 -21.02
CA THR A 86 -15.44 4.84 -21.05
C THR A 86 -15.79 5.39 -19.66
N LYS A 87 -15.40 4.72 -18.57
CA LYS A 87 -15.60 5.21 -17.20
C LYS A 87 -14.48 4.72 -16.26
N GLU A 88 -14.39 5.34 -15.09
CA GLU A 88 -13.28 5.15 -14.14
C GLU A 88 -13.40 3.90 -13.26
N CYS A 89 -14.60 3.40 -13.03
CA CYS A 89 -14.83 2.23 -12.17
C CYS A 89 -15.87 1.29 -12.76
N TRP A 90 -15.66 0.00 -12.50
CA TRP A 90 -16.44 -1.09 -13.06
C TRP A 90 -16.82 -2.11 -11.98
N ASP A 91 -18.03 -2.64 -12.09
CA ASP A 91 -18.42 -3.89 -11.45
C ASP A 91 -18.22 -5.07 -12.42
N LEU A 92 -17.85 -6.23 -11.88
CA LEU A 92 -17.66 -7.43 -12.69
C LEU A 92 -18.94 -7.81 -13.46
N GLY A 93 -20.11 -7.66 -12.82
CA GLY A 93 -21.41 -7.96 -13.43
C GLY A 93 -21.71 -7.13 -14.65
N GLU A 94 -21.19 -5.90 -14.75
CA GLU A 94 -21.36 -5.06 -15.97
C GLU A 94 -20.60 -5.64 -17.15
N LEU A 95 -19.38 -6.17 -16.92
CA LEU A 95 -18.61 -6.83 -17.97
C LEU A 95 -19.23 -8.17 -18.36
N GLU A 96 -19.70 -8.95 -17.38
CA GLU A 96 -20.44 -10.19 -17.62
C GLU A 96 -21.69 -9.95 -18.46
N TYR A 97 -22.47 -8.92 -18.11
CA TYR A 97 -23.66 -8.53 -18.86
C TYR A 97 -23.34 -8.15 -20.31
N LYS A 98 -22.35 -7.26 -20.50
CA LYS A 98 -21.96 -6.82 -21.85
C LYS A 98 -21.52 -7.99 -22.74
N LEU A 99 -20.68 -8.88 -22.22
CA LEU A 99 -20.19 -10.02 -22.97
C LEU A 99 -21.33 -11.00 -23.32
N ALA A 100 -22.23 -11.26 -22.36
CA ALA A 100 -23.34 -12.16 -22.57
C ALA A 100 -24.35 -11.63 -23.60
N PHE A 101 -24.75 -10.36 -23.49
CA PHE A 101 -25.85 -9.82 -24.29
C PHE A 101 -25.41 -9.20 -25.62
N GLU A 102 -24.19 -8.69 -25.73
CA GLU A 102 -23.72 -8.05 -26.96
C GLU A 102 -22.84 -8.97 -27.79
N HIS A 103 -22.15 -9.94 -27.17
CA HIS A 103 -21.20 -10.80 -27.86
C HIS A 103 -21.53 -12.30 -27.77
N ASP A 104 -22.60 -12.67 -27.05
CA ASP A 104 -23.00 -14.07 -26.79
C ASP A 104 -21.85 -14.90 -26.17
N VAL A 105 -21.07 -14.27 -25.28
CA VAL A 105 -19.92 -14.88 -24.61
C VAL A 105 -20.13 -14.93 -23.11
N LEU A 106 -20.08 -16.13 -22.57
CA LEU A 106 -20.12 -16.40 -21.14
C LEU A 106 -18.88 -17.23 -20.75
N TYR A 107 -17.99 -16.65 -19.96
CA TYR A 107 -16.84 -17.38 -19.47
C TYR A 107 -17.22 -18.21 -18.23
N GLU A 108 -16.77 -19.44 -18.19
CA GLU A 108 -16.95 -20.34 -17.06
C GLU A 108 -16.11 -19.89 -15.84
N SER A 109 -14.94 -19.31 -16.12
CA SER A 109 -14.01 -18.83 -15.10
C SER A 109 -13.96 -17.32 -15.01
N LYS A 110 -14.06 -16.77 -13.80
CA LYS A 110 -13.87 -15.33 -13.52
C LYS A 110 -12.50 -14.82 -13.97
N ARG A 111 -11.49 -15.68 -14.03
CA ARG A 111 -10.14 -15.32 -14.49
C ARG A 111 -10.17 -14.73 -15.91
N SER A 112 -10.98 -15.26 -16.81
CA SER A 112 -11.09 -14.75 -18.18
C SER A 112 -11.64 -13.31 -18.24
N TYR A 113 -12.53 -12.94 -17.32
CA TYR A 113 -13.00 -11.55 -17.19
C TYR A 113 -11.91 -10.65 -16.63
N TYR A 114 -11.16 -11.13 -15.62
CA TYR A 114 -10.04 -10.37 -15.03
C TYR A 114 -8.93 -10.13 -16.05
N ASP A 115 -8.66 -11.09 -16.95
CA ASP A 115 -7.70 -10.92 -18.04
C ASP A 115 -8.10 -9.79 -19.01
N LEU A 116 -9.39 -9.50 -19.18
CA LEU A 116 -9.89 -8.35 -19.94
C LEU A 116 -9.69 -7.04 -19.17
N PHE A 117 -9.96 -7.01 -17.87
CA PHE A 117 -9.65 -5.84 -17.04
C PHE A 117 -8.15 -5.55 -17.04
N ASP A 118 -7.30 -6.56 -16.84
CA ASP A 118 -5.85 -6.41 -16.87
C ASP A 118 -5.38 -5.86 -18.24
N ALA A 119 -5.93 -6.38 -19.33
CA ALA A 119 -5.62 -5.91 -20.69
C ALA A 119 -6.10 -4.47 -20.95
N ALA A 120 -7.14 -4.01 -20.26
CA ALA A 120 -7.61 -2.62 -20.27
C ALA A 120 -6.86 -1.70 -19.29
N GLY A 121 -5.88 -2.22 -18.55
CA GLY A 121 -5.15 -1.47 -17.51
C GLY A 121 -5.96 -1.22 -16.24
N ILE A 122 -7.03 -1.99 -16.02
CA ILE A 122 -7.93 -1.88 -14.87
C ILE A 122 -7.54 -2.92 -13.82
N SER A 123 -7.32 -2.47 -12.59
CA SER A 123 -6.97 -3.34 -11.46
C SER A 123 -7.98 -3.19 -10.32
N TRP A 124 -8.12 -4.24 -9.52
CA TRP A 124 -8.94 -4.19 -8.31
C TRP A 124 -8.36 -3.18 -7.32
N LYS A 125 -9.10 -2.11 -7.03
CA LYS A 125 -8.67 -1.04 -6.14
C LYS A 125 -9.63 -0.90 -4.97
N LYS A 126 -9.07 -0.62 -3.80
CA LYS A 126 -9.85 -0.19 -2.65
C LYS A 126 -10.32 1.24 -2.90
N THR A 127 -11.62 1.49 -2.78
CA THR A 127 -12.16 2.84 -2.77
C THR A 127 -11.66 3.60 -1.54
N SER A 128 -11.26 4.85 -1.73
CA SER A 128 -10.94 5.76 -0.65
C SER A 128 -12.11 6.70 -0.39
N SER A 129 -12.32 7.07 0.88
CA SER A 129 -13.26 8.11 1.23
C SER A 129 -12.67 9.46 0.80
N ALA A 130 -13.30 10.10 -0.18
CA ALA A 130 -13.00 11.50 -0.50
C ALA A 130 -14.02 12.39 0.22
N ASN A 131 -13.54 13.37 0.97
CA ASN A 131 -14.44 14.36 1.56
C ASN A 131 -14.85 15.35 0.46
N PRO A 132 -16.13 15.42 0.06
CA PRO A 132 -16.57 16.31 -1.00
C PRO A 132 -16.42 17.81 -0.65
N LYS A 133 -16.12 18.13 0.62
CA LYS A 133 -15.81 19.47 1.10
C LYS A 133 -14.32 19.80 1.05
N ALA A 134 -13.45 18.85 0.66
CA ALA A 134 -12.05 19.11 0.47
C ALA A 134 -11.86 20.00 -0.78
N ASN A 135 -11.15 21.10 -0.60
CA ASN A 135 -10.80 22.00 -1.70
C ASN A 135 -9.34 21.69 -2.12
N GLU A 136 -9.18 21.05 -3.26
CA GLU A 136 -7.87 20.63 -3.77
C GLU A 136 -6.90 21.81 -3.97
N GLU A 137 -7.39 22.94 -4.43
CA GLU A 137 -6.56 24.16 -4.59
C GLU A 137 -6.08 24.67 -3.23
N ALA A 138 -6.95 24.72 -2.22
CA ALA A 138 -6.59 25.12 -0.86
C ALA A 138 -5.60 24.11 -0.24
N VAL A 139 -5.75 22.81 -0.51
CA VAL A 139 -4.81 21.78 -0.07
C VAL A 139 -3.44 21.98 -0.72
N ALA A 140 -3.40 22.17 -2.04
CA ALA A 140 -2.16 22.39 -2.78
C ALA A 140 -1.45 23.71 -2.33
N ALA A 141 -2.20 24.78 -2.17
CA ALA A 141 -1.67 26.06 -1.68
C ALA A 141 -1.09 25.96 -0.26
N LYS A 142 -1.77 25.24 0.64
CA LYS A 142 -1.26 25.00 2.00
C LYS A 142 -0.03 24.10 2.00
N LYS A 143 -0.01 23.05 1.21
CA LYS A 143 1.14 22.15 1.03
C LYS A 143 2.37 22.93 0.57
N LYS A 144 2.21 23.78 -0.45
CA LYS A 144 3.27 24.68 -0.93
C LYS A 144 3.75 25.62 0.18
N ARG A 145 2.83 26.24 0.91
CA ARG A 145 3.17 27.17 2.01
C ARG A 145 3.96 26.45 3.12
N PHE A 146 3.63 25.21 3.44
CA PHE A 146 4.37 24.40 4.43
C PHE A 146 5.76 24.08 3.93
N HIS A 147 5.87 23.64 2.68
CA HIS A 147 7.15 23.36 2.04
C HIS A 147 8.05 24.61 2.07
N ASP A 148 7.52 25.75 1.62
CA ASP A 148 8.26 27.02 1.58
C ASP A 148 8.67 27.47 2.99
N PHE A 149 7.81 27.28 3.99
CA PHE A 149 8.13 27.59 5.39
C PHE A 149 9.23 26.66 5.95
N LEU A 150 9.13 25.37 5.74
CA LEU A 150 10.17 24.41 6.17
C LEU A 150 11.50 24.70 5.48
N ALA A 151 11.47 25.01 4.18
CA ALA A 151 12.66 25.37 3.41
C ALA A 151 13.32 26.67 3.95
N SER A 152 12.52 27.67 4.34
CA SER A 152 13.02 28.93 4.90
C SER A 152 13.66 28.80 6.29
N ARG A 153 13.31 27.74 7.04
CA ARG A 153 13.84 27.47 8.39
C ARG A 153 14.75 26.24 8.43
N ARG A 154 15.22 25.81 7.26
CA ARG A 154 16.03 24.59 7.11
C ARG A 154 17.27 24.58 8.01
N GLU A 155 18.00 25.67 8.06
CA GLU A 155 19.20 25.79 8.88
C GLU A 155 18.90 25.61 10.38
N ASP A 156 17.82 26.21 10.88
CA ASP A 156 17.40 26.07 12.27
C ASP A 156 16.96 24.65 12.60
N ILE A 157 16.31 23.98 11.66
CA ILE A 157 15.85 22.59 11.81
C ILE A 157 17.06 21.65 11.83
N GLU A 158 17.99 21.77 10.88
CA GLU A 158 19.20 20.97 10.80
C GLU A 158 20.15 21.21 11.97
N ALA A 159 20.20 22.44 12.49
CA ALA A 159 20.96 22.80 13.68
C ALA A 159 20.31 22.33 15.00
N GLY A 160 19.08 21.78 14.93
CA GLY A 160 18.33 21.36 16.11
C GLY A 160 17.82 22.50 16.99
N LEU A 161 17.76 23.73 16.47
CA LEU A 161 17.20 24.89 17.16
C LEU A 161 15.67 24.95 17.03
N LEU A 162 15.13 24.44 15.93
CA LEU A 162 13.71 24.30 15.64
C LEU A 162 13.34 22.85 15.43
N ARG A 163 12.49 22.31 16.32
CA ARG A 163 11.94 20.95 16.21
C ARG A 163 10.57 21.01 15.55
N VAL A 164 10.39 20.28 14.46
CA VAL A 164 9.13 20.20 13.71
C VAL A 164 8.41 18.92 14.10
N LEU A 165 7.20 19.05 14.61
CA LEU A 165 6.37 17.96 15.09
C LEU A 165 5.03 17.91 14.34
N LEU A 166 4.65 16.71 13.94
CA LEU A 166 3.36 16.42 13.29
C LEU A 166 2.49 15.71 14.33
N LEU A 167 1.49 16.43 14.84
CA LEU A 167 0.67 15.98 15.97
C LEU A 167 -0.71 15.53 15.49
N ASP A 168 -1.23 14.47 16.13
CA ASP A 168 -2.58 13.96 15.92
C ASP A 168 -3.05 13.10 17.10
N GLU A 169 -4.35 12.84 17.18
CA GLU A 169 -4.95 11.94 18.15
C GLU A 169 -5.48 10.67 17.52
N CYS A 170 -5.06 9.54 18.06
CA CYS A 170 -5.59 8.24 17.71
C CYS A 170 -6.53 7.71 18.78
N HIS A 171 -7.72 7.32 18.37
CA HIS A 171 -8.63 6.54 19.20
C HIS A 171 -8.49 5.07 18.85
N LEU A 172 -7.98 4.29 19.79
CA LEU A 172 -7.95 2.83 19.70
C LEU A 172 -9.23 2.27 20.30
N LEU A 173 -9.98 1.52 19.50
CA LEU A 173 -11.19 0.83 19.89
C LEU A 173 -10.94 -0.68 19.86
N TRP A 174 -11.70 -1.45 20.65
CA TRP A 174 -11.57 -2.92 20.58
C TRP A 174 -11.85 -3.46 19.18
N GLY A 175 -12.84 -2.91 18.46
CA GLY A 175 -13.15 -3.26 17.08
C GLY A 175 -12.02 -3.05 16.07
N ASP A 176 -11.01 -2.25 16.41
CA ASP A 176 -9.83 -2.04 15.55
C ASP A 176 -8.98 -3.32 15.39
N SER A 177 -9.14 -4.31 16.27
CA SER A 177 -8.46 -5.61 16.18
C SER A 177 -9.06 -6.57 15.17
N ILE A 178 -10.28 -6.34 14.67
CA ILE A 178 -10.93 -7.22 13.69
C ILE A 178 -10.11 -7.27 12.39
N GLY A 179 -9.74 -8.49 11.99
CA GLY A 179 -8.89 -8.74 10.82
C GLY A 179 -9.24 -10.05 10.14
N TYR A 180 -8.31 -10.55 9.35
CA TYR A 180 -8.43 -11.83 8.65
C TYR A 180 -7.65 -12.92 9.38
N VAL A 181 -8.24 -14.11 9.48
CA VAL A 181 -7.62 -15.31 10.05
C VAL A 181 -7.78 -16.49 9.10
N TRP A 182 -6.86 -17.45 9.18
CA TRP A 182 -7.04 -18.74 8.53
C TRP A 182 -7.98 -19.59 9.38
N GLY A 183 -9.04 -20.09 8.78
CA GLY A 183 -10.04 -20.92 9.44
C GLY A 183 -10.57 -22.01 8.53
N ARG A 184 -11.35 -22.91 9.09
CA ARG A 184 -12.00 -23.97 8.32
C ARG A 184 -13.04 -23.35 7.37
N THR A 185 -13.15 -23.90 6.17
CA THR A 185 -14.05 -23.39 5.12
C THR A 185 -15.53 -23.54 5.45
N ASP A 186 -15.87 -24.43 6.37
CA ASP A 186 -17.22 -24.77 6.82
C ASP A 186 -17.62 -24.03 8.11
N GLN A 187 -16.80 -23.12 8.63
CA GLN A 187 -17.03 -22.43 9.89
C GLN A 187 -16.89 -20.92 9.76
N GLU A 188 -17.82 -20.20 10.35
CA GLU A 188 -17.68 -18.78 10.61
C GLU A 188 -16.85 -18.55 11.87
N ILE A 189 -15.86 -17.66 11.82
CA ILE A 189 -15.02 -17.31 12.96
C ILE A 189 -15.48 -15.96 13.49
N SER A 190 -16.06 -15.97 14.67
CA SER A 190 -16.49 -14.77 15.38
C SER A 190 -15.55 -14.46 16.54
N ILE A 191 -15.09 -13.21 16.61
CA ILE A 191 -14.32 -12.71 17.76
C ILE A 191 -15.30 -11.99 18.68
N PRO A 192 -15.44 -12.42 19.95
CA PRO A 192 -16.36 -11.78 20.88
C PRO A 192 -15.83 -10.39 21.26
N ILE A 193 -16.37 -9.36 20.66
CA ILE A 193 -16.07 -7.97 20.99
C ILE A 193 -17.28 -7.37 21.70
N SER A 194 -17.04 -6.79 22.87
CA SER A 194 -18.08 -6.03 23.56
C SER A 194 -18.51 -4.84 22.72
N ILE A 195 -19.80 -4.76 22.39
CA ILE A 195 -20.35 -3.73 21.49
C ILE A 195 -20.39 -2.34 22.18
N SER A 196 -20.14 -2.25 23.49
CA SER A 196 -20.09 -0.96 24.19
C SER A 196 -18.79 -0.20 23.90
N ASN A 197 -18.75 0.44 22.74
CA ASN A 197 -17.62 1.25 22.26
C ASN A 197 -17.19 2.38 23.23
N GLU A 198 -18.02 2.75 24.20
CA GLU A 198 -17.72 3.83 25.15
C GLU A 198 -16.77 3.41 26.29
N ARG A 199 -16.76 2.12 26.67
CA ARG A 199 -15.91 1.62 27.76
C ARG A 199 -14.54 1.14 27.31
N ASP A 200 -14.45 0.66 26.06
CA ASP A 200 -13.25 0.04 25.50
C ASP A 200 -12.63 0.95 24.45
N LYS A 201 -12.24 2.14 24.88
CA LYS A 201 -11.59 3.17 24.08
C LYS A 201 -10.33 3.67 24.80
N GLN A 202 -9.27 3.87 24.06
CA GLN A 202 -8.06 4.54 24.50
C GLN A 202 -7.68 5.65 23.54
N THR A 203 -7.40 6.82 24.06
CA THR A 203 -6.94 7.96 23.24
C THR A 203 -5.43 8.11 23.41
N TYR A 204 -4.74 8.24 22.28
CA TYR A 204 -3.32 8.52 22.21
C TYR A 204 -3.11 9.86 21.54
N TYR A 205 -2.27 10.70 22.12
CA TYR A 205 -1.71 11.87 21.48
C TYR A 205 -0.32 11.50 21.00
N GLY A 206 -0.09 11.57 19.72
CA GLY A 206 1.19 11.27 19.09
C GLY A 206 1.75 12.51 18.41
N ALA A 207 3.07 12.65 18.45
CA ALA A 207 3.79 13.66 17.71
C ALA A 207 5.00 13.03 17.03
N VAL A 208 5.02 13.05 15.71
CA VAL A 208 6.16 12.57 14.91
C VAL A 208 7.14 13.70 14.68
N ASP A 209 8.38 13.47 15.04
CA ASP A 209 9.48 14.36 14.69
C ASP A 209 9.79 14.27 13.19
N TYR A 210 9.67 15.39 12.50
CA TYR A 210 9.83 15.44 11.06
C TYR A 210 11.23 15.05 10.58
N LEU A 211 12.28 15.49 11.29
CA LEU A 211 13.67 15.18 10.93
C LEU A 211 14.11 13.83 11.51
N GLY A 212 13.87 13.62 12.80
CA GLY A 212 14.32 12.42 13.52
C GLY A 212 13.46 11.20 13.29
N LYS A 213 12.25 11.37 12.74
CA LYS A 213 11.25 10.28 12.53
C LYS A 213 10.91 9.51 13.81
N ASN A 214 11.16 10.11 14.96
CA ASN A 214 10.81 9.54 16.27
C ASN A 214 9.38 9.91 16.62
N LEU A 215 8.69 8.99 17.30
CA LEU A 215 7.35 9.23 17.82
C LEU A 215 7.40 9.54 19.31
N LEU A 216 6.80 10.66 19.70
CA LEU A 216 6.48 11.00 21.09
C LEU A 216 5.01 10.65 21.32
N LEU A 217 4.72 9.92 22.38
CA LEU A 217 3.38 9.36 22.64
C LEU A 217 2.94 9.64 24.09
N ARG A 218 1.71 10.12 24.25
CA ARG A 218 1.02 10.25 25.54
C ARG A 218 -0.36 9.59 25.46
N THR A 219 -0.80 9.08 26.59
CA THR A 219 -2.04 8.32 26.74
C THR A 219 -3.03 9.09 27.59
N TYR A 220 -4.27 9.23 27.09
CA TYR A 220 -5.35 9.94 27.79
C TYR A 220 -6.68 9.18 27.64
N ASP A 221 -7.63 9.47 28.50
CA ASP A 221 -8.99 8.88 28.39
C ASP A 221 -9.78 9.49 27.22
N THR A 222 -9.55 10.76 26.91
CA THR A 222 -10.28 11.49 25.88
C THR A 222 -9.45 12.61 25.26
N ALA A 223 -9.82 13.04 24.06
CA ALA A 223 -9.28 14.23 23.42
C ALA A 223 -10.09 15.47 23.86
N ASN A 224 -9.39 16.44 24.43
CA ASN A 224 -9.95 17.74 24.86
C ASN A 224 -8.83 18.77 25.09
N SER A 225 -9.22 20.03 25.31
CA SER A 225 -8.28 21.15 25.52
C SER A 225 -7.28 20.91 26.66
N LYS A 226 -7.73 20.33 27.78
CA LYS A 226 -6.88 20.07 28.94
C LYS A 226 -5.78 19.07 28.61
N ASN A 227 -6.14 17.95 27.99
CA ASN A 227 -5.21 16.89 27.60
C ASN A 227 -4.28 17.36 26.47
N THR A 228 -4.78 18.22 25.58
CA THR A 228 -3.92 18.87 24.56
C THR A 228 -2.86 19.77 25.21
N ILE A 229 -3.23 20.59 26.22
CA ILE A 229 -2.27 21.41 26.96
C ILE A 229 -1.22 20.54 27.67
N ASP A 230 -1.65 19.46 28.32
CA ASP A 230 -0.72 18.53 28.97
C ASP A 230 0.22 17.89 27.94
N SER A 231 -0.28 17.48 26.79
CA SER A 231 0.53 16.97 25.68
C SER A 231 1.53 17.99 25.16
N LEU A 232 1.11 19.25 24.94
CA LEU A 232 2.01 20.34 24.52
C LEU A 232 3.09 20.63 25.57
N SER A 233 2.75 20.59 26.87
CA SER A 233 3.71 20.74 27.96
C SER A 233 4.75 19.63 27.96
N TYR A 234 4.31 18.39 27.77
CA TYR A 234 5.20 17.24 27.62
C TYR A 234 6.15 17.40 26.41
N LEU A 235 5.65 17.86 25.26
CA LEU A 235 6.50 18.08 24.09
C LEU A 235 7.57 19.15 24.33
N LEU A 236 7.26 20.18 25.16
CA LEU A 236 8.24 21.17 25.59
C LEU A 236 9.31 20.57 26.51
N GLU A 237 8.92 19.69 27.44
CA GLU A 237 9.85 18.97 28.34
C GLU A 237 10.79 18.06 27.56
N GLU A 238 10.28 17.37 26.53
CA GLU A 238 11.06 16.49 25.63
C GLU A 238 11.91 17.27 24.60
N SER A 239 11.81 18.61 24.58
CA SER A 239 12.49 19.46 23.61
C SER A 239 13.20 20.63 24.30
N PRO A 240 14.09 20.38 25.26
CA PRO A 240 14.76 21.44 26.00
C PRO A 240 15.61 22.29 25.04
N ASN A 241 15.49 23.60 25.21
CA ASN A 241 16.22 24.61 24.41
C ASN A 241 15.91 24.65 22.91
N GLN A 242 14.81 23.98 22.48
CA GLN A 242 14.34 24.04 21.10
C GLN A 242 13.05 24.85 20.99
N GLN A 243 12.84 25.48 19.86
CA GLN A 243 11.54 25.97 19.44
C GLN A 243 10.73 24.81 18.88
N LEU A 244 9.42 24.80 19.12
CA LEU A 244 8.52 23.79 18.56
C LEU A 244 7.65 24.39 17.46
N LEU A 245 7.71 23.83 16.28
CA LEU A 245 6.75 24.02 15.21
C LEU A 245 5.84 22.82 15.15
N ILE A 246 4.58 22.98 15.53
CA ILE A 246 3.61 21.90 15.60
C ILE A 246 2.60 22.04 14.48
N PHE A 247 2.52 21.03 13.64
CA PHE A 247 1.44 20.86 12.66
C PHE A 247 0.38 19.95 13.23
N TRP A 248 -0.88 20.39 13.23
CA TRP A 248 -2.02 19.64 13.73
C TRP A 248 -3.27 19.85 12.89
N ASP A 249 -4.31 19.09 13.16
CA ASP A 249 -5.58 19.18 12.45
C ASP A 249 -6.44 20.39 12.89
N GLY A 250 -7.69 20.42 12.41
CA GLY A 250 -8.66 21.45 12.70
C GLY A 250 -9.66 21.11 13.82
N ALA A 251 -9.34 20.20 14.74
CA ALA A 251 -10.23 19.86 15.84
C ALA A 251 -10.61 21.11 16.67
N SER A 252 -11.88 21.22 17.05
CA SER A 252 -12.39 22.44 17.68
C SER A 252 -11.74 22.80 19.01
N TYR A 253 -11.31 21.79 19.78
CA TYR A 253 -10.63 22.00 21.06
C TYR A 253 -9.21 22.56 20.90
N HIS A 254 -8.55 22.42 19.73
CA HIS A 254 -7.27 23.06 19.43
C HIS A 254 -7.37 24.59 19.35
N PHE A 255 -8.58 25.13 19.22
CA PHE A 255 -8.85 26.58 19.13
C PHE A 255 -9.61 27.12 20.33
N SER A 256 -9.73 26.33 21.37
CA SER A 256 -10.37 26.75 22.61
C SER A 256 -9.61 27.94 23.26
N LYS A 257 -10.30 28.70 24.08
CA LYS A 257 -9.68 29.81 24.82
C LYS A 257 -8.56 29.33 25.73
N GLU A 258 -8.69 28.12 26.28
CA GLU A 258 -7.69 27.51 27.15
C GLU A 258 -6.37 27.31 26.41
N ILE A 259 -6.43 26.76 25.18
CA ILE A 259 -5.24 26.55 24.33
C ILE A 259 -4.61 27.91 23.95
N GLN A 260 -5.44 28.87 23.52
CA GLN A 260 -4.96 30.20 23.17
C GLN A 260 -4.26 30.87 24.34
N ASN A 261 -4.84 30.81 25.54
CA ASN A 261 -4.24 31.35 26.75
C ASN A 261 -2.94 30.65 27.12
N PHE A 262 -2.89 29.34 27.01
CA PHE A 262 -1.67 28.53 27.23
C PHE A 262 -0.55 28.98 26.27
N LEU A 263 -0.81 28.98 24.96
CA LEU A 263 0.17 29.43 23.97
C LEU A 263 0.63 30.86 24.17
N ALA A 264 -0.29 31.74 24.52
CA ALA A 264 0.05 33.15 24.85
C ALA A 264 0.96 33.26 26.10
N SER A 265 0.69 32.45 27.15
CA SER A 265 1.51 32.43 28.36
C SER A 265 2.92 31.91 28.12
N ILE A 266 3.06 30.85 27.32
CA ILE A 266 4.36 30.24 26.99
C ILE A 266 5.22 31.19 26.13
N ASN A 267 4.58 31.95 25.25
CA ASN A 267 5.26 32.88 24.32
C ASN A 267 5.29 34.33 24.82
N GLN A 268 4.84 34.57 26.05
CA GLN A 268 4.71 35.93 26.60
C GLN A 268 6.04 36.71 26.57
N GLY A 269 6.02 37.89 26.00
CA GLY A 269 7.19 38.76 25.92
C GLY A 269 8.22 38.38 24.85
N LEU A 270 7.97 37.32 24.08
CA LEU A 270 8.85 36.88 23.00
C LEU A 270 8.36 37.43 21.64
N PRO A 271 9.26 37.91 20.79
CA PRO A 271 8.93 38.17 19.39
C PRO A 271 8.60 36.85 18.68
N LEU A 272 7.88 36.92 17.55
CA LEU A 272 7.37 35.75 16.84
C LEU A 272 8.47 34.71 16.47
N GLU A 273 9.63 35.21 16.09
CA GLU A 273 10.80 34.40 15.69
C GLU A 273 11.40 33.61 16.87
N GLN A 274 11.06 34.00 18.11
CA GLN A 274 11.56 33.36 19.34
C GLN A 274 10.48 32.60 20.11
N TRP A 275 9.28 32.46 19.54
CA TRP A 275 8.21 31.73 20.20
C TRP A 275 8.66 30.30 20.51
N LYS A 276 8.34 29.84 21.72
CA LYS A 276 8.66 28.48 22.15
C LYS A 276 7.80 27.42 21.45
N ILE A 277 6.53 27.76 21.20
CA ILE A 277 5.61 26.91 20.44
C ILE A 277 4.92 27.76 19.37
N TYR A 278 4.98 27.26 18.13
CA TYR A 278 4.22 27.80 17.01
C TYR A 278 3.37 26.70 16.40
N CYS A 279 2.05 26.84 16.47
CA CYS A 279 1.11 25.85 15.95
C CYS A 279 0.57 26.27 14.58
N VAL A 280 0.61 25.34 13.62
CA VAL A 280 0.15 25.54 12.24
C VAL A 280 -0.89 24.46 11.90
N ARG A 281 -2.01 24.89 11.33
CA ARG A 281 -3.10 23.99 10.97
C ARG A 281 -2.91 23.42 9.58
N PHE A 282 -3.15 22.10 9.42
CA PHE A 282 -3.34 21.46 8.14
C PHE A 282 -4.56 22.03 7.38
N ALA A 283 -4.69 21.69 6.09
CA ALA A 283 -5.89 22.06 5.35
C ALA A 283 -7.12 21.35 5.95
N PRO A 284 -8.27 22.03 6.01
CA PRO A 284 -9.49 21.42 6.50
C PRO A 284 -9.86 20.16 5.68
N ASN A 285 -10.38 19.14 6.37
CA ASN A 285 -10.88 17.90 5.76
C ASN A 285 -9.86 17.13 4.91
N CYS A 286 -8.57 17.22 5.23
CA CYS A 286 -7.51 16.53 4.49
C CYS A 286 -6.56 15.79 5.46
N PRO A 287 -7.00 14.69 6.11
CA PRO A 287 -6.16 13.90 7.03
C PRO A 287 -4.91 13.33 6.33
N SER A 288 -4.97 13.05 5.03
CA SER A 288 -3.83 12.58 4.24
C SER A 288 -2.63 13.53 4.22
N GLN A 289 -2.78 14.77 4.71
CA GLN A 289 -1.67 15.69 4.90
C GLN A 289 -0.86 15.44 6.17
N ASN A 290 -1.39 14.64 7.11
CA ASN A 290 -0.70 14.38 8.37
C ASN A 290 0.04 13.05 8.34
N PRO A 291 1.39 13.04 8.23
CA PRO A 291 2.18 11.81 8.17
C PRO A 291 2.05 10.89 9.40
N ILE A 292 1.59 11.38 10.53
CA ILE A 292 1.37 10.55 11.71
C ILE A 292 0.24 9.52 11.49
N GLU A 293 -0.64 9.75 10.53
CA GLU A 293 -1.66 8.78 10.12
C GLU A 293 -1.02 7.46 9.62
N ASP A 294 0.19 7.53 9.04
CA ASP A 294 0.96 6.34 8.64
C ASP A 294 1.30 5.47 9.87
N VAL A 295 1.59 6.09 11.02
CA VAL A 295 1.84 5.37 12.30
C VAL A 295 0.59 4.64 12.76
N TRP A 296 -0.53 5.36 12.81
CA TRP A 296 -1.81 4.80 13.26
C TRP A 296 -2.27 3.64 12.36
N LEU A 297 -2.14 3.81 11.05
CA LEU A 297 -2.49 2.79 10.06
C LEU A 297 -1.61 1.54 10.21
N GLN A 298 -0.29 1.71 10.35
CA GLN A 298 0.64 0.59 10.51
C GLN A 298 0.36 -0.13 11.82
N GLY A 299 0.18 0.59 12.93
CA GLY A 299 -0.15 0.03 14.24
C GLY A 299 -1.45 -0.76 14.23
N LYS A 300 -2.54 -0.19 13.73
CA LYS A 300 -3.83 -0.88 13.63
C LYS A 300 -3.79 -2.07 12.65
N THR A 301 -3.04 -1.95 11.56
CA THR A 301 -2.87 -3.06 10.60
C THR A 301 -2.10 -4.22 11.21
N TRP A 302 -1.08 -3.91 12.01
CA TRP A 302 -0.32 -4.92 12.73
C TRP A 302 -1.17 -5.64 13.77
N LEU A 303 -1.97 -4.92 14.58
CA LEU A 303 -2.89 -5.50 15.56
C LEU A 303 -3.86 -6.52 14.96
N ARG A 304 -4.39 -6.23 13.78
CA ARG A 304 -5.36 -7.11 13.09
C ARG A 304 -4.81 -8.50 12.78
N ARG A 305 -3.48 -8.66 12.69
CA ARG A 305 -2.83 -9.97 12.50
C ARG A 305 -2.97 -10.87 13.73
N PHE A 306 -3.21 -10.30 14.90
CA PHE A 306 -3.29 -11.01 16.17
C PHE A 306 -4.70 -11.03 16.76
N CYS A 307 -5.71 -10.67 15.98
CA CYS A 307 -7.09 -10.52 16.45
C CYS A 307 -7.62 -11.75 17.21
N ALA A 308 -7.29 -12.95 16.78
CA ALA A 308 -7.71 -14.19 17.42
C ALA A 308 -6.94 -14.50 18.73
N LEU A 309 -5.84 -13.81 19.00
CA LEU A 309 -4.96 -14.04 20.16
C LEU A 309 -5.12 -12.99 21.26
N ILE A 310 -5.92 -11.95 21.02
CA ILE A 310 -6.11 -10.83 21.97
C ILE A 310 -7.41 -11.04 22.75
N PRO A 311 -7.33 -11.47 24.01
CA PRO A 311 -8.52 -11.86 24.77
C PRO A 311 -9.27 -10.68 25.41
N THR A 312 -8.62 -9.52 25.60
CA THR A 312 -9.22 -8.36 26.28
C THR A 312 -8.71 -7.04 25.70
N PHE A 313 -9.45 -5.96 25.87
CA PHE A 313 -9.05 -4.63 25.46
C PHE A 313 -7.74 -4.16 26.16
N SER A 314 -7.53 -4.58 27.42
CA SER A 314 -6.28 -4.28 28.13
C SER A 314 -5.06 -4.91 27.44
N HIS A 315 -5.18 -6.14 26.92
CA HIS A 315 -4.12 -6.75 26.12
C HIS A 315 -3.92 -6.02 24.78
N LEU A 316 -5.01 -5.62 24.13
CA LEU A 316 -4.97 -4.84 22.91
C LEU A 316 -4.13 -3.57 23.09
N LYS A 317 -4.42 -2.78 24.14
CA LYS A 317 -3.69 -1.55 24.47
C LYS A 317 -2.19 -1.82 24.66
N ARG A 318 -1.84 -2.79 25.50
CA ARG A 318 -0.43 -3.14 25.80
C ARG A 318 0.34 -3.55 24.56
N ILE A 319 -0.28 -4.33 23.69
CA ILE A 319 0.34 -4.79 22.45
C ILE A 319 0.50 -3.60 21.47
N PHE A 320 -0.51 -2.73 21.37
CA PHE A 320 -0.45 -1.54 20.53
C PHE A 320 0.66 -0.58 21.00
N GLU A 321 0.69 -0.25 22.28
CA GLU A 321 1.71 0.61 22.90
C GLU A 321 3.11 0.04 22.69
N TRP A 322 3.28 -1.26 22.95
CA TRP A 322 4.56 -1.92 22.73
C TRP A 322 5.01 -1.83 21.28
N PHE A 323 4.11 -2.11 20.34
CA PHE A 323 4.43 -2.04 18.91
C PHE A 323 4.84 -0.62 18.51
N ILE A 324 4.04 0.38 18.89
CA ILE A 324 4.30 1.78 18.51
C ILE A 324 5.62 2.29 19.11
N GLN A 325 5.97 1.89 20.33
CA GLN A 325 7.20 2.34 20.99
C GLN A 325 8.46 1.62 20.50
N ASN A 326 8.33 0.41 19.94
CA ASN A 326 9.46 -0.43 19.57
C ASN A 326 9.61 -0.68 18.06
N THR A 327 8.84 0.02 17.23
CA THR A 327 8.88 -0.14 15.77
C THR A 327 9.43 1.11 15.11
N THR A 328 10.28 0.92 14.11
CA THR A 328 10.63 1.97 13.16
C THR A 328 9.54 2.02 12.10
N PHE A 329 8.90 3.17 11.97
CA PHE A 329 7.82 3.37 11.03
C PHE A 329 8.34 3.80 9.67
N ASP A 330 7.61 3.40 8.63
CA ASP A 330 7.75 3.96 7.30
C ASP A 330 6.76 5.13 7.15
N PHE A 331 7.22 6.23 6.56
CA PHE A 331 6.45 7.46 6.41
C PHE A 331 6.33 7.88 4.94
N PRO A 332 5.54 7.15 4.11
CA PRO A 332 5.34 7.54 2.71
C PRO A 332 4.82 8.97 2.55
N SER A 333 3.97 9.40 3.50
CA SER A 333 3.36 10.73 3.47
C SER A 333 4.34 11.87 3.76
N LEU A 334 5.49 11.60 4.40
CA LEU A 334 6.51 12.63 4.61
C LEU A 334 7.14 13.13 3.30
N GLN A 335 7.22 12.28 2.28
CA GLN A 335 7.76 12.66 0.97
C GLN A 335 7.01 13.83 0.33
N MET A 336 5.74 14.03 0.70
CA MET A 336 4.97 15.16 0.16
C MET A 336 5.49 16.52 0.60
N TYR A 337 6.27 16.60 1.65
CA TYR A 337 6.83 17.86 2.15
C TYR A 337 8.26 18.13 1.68
N GLY A 338 8.94 17.17 1.07
CA GLY A 338 10.10 17.28 0.16
C GLY A 338 11.34 18.05 0.59
N ALA A 339 11.31 18.74 1.72
CA ALA A 339 12.38 19.66 2.08
C ALA A 339 13.66 18.97 2.59
N PHE A 340 13.57 17.69 2.99
CA PHE A 340 14.66 16.91 3.60
C PHE A 340 14.70 15.45 3.10
N SER A 341 14.12 15.16 1.95
CA SER A 341 14.16 13.83 1.31
C SER A 341 15.45 13.61 0.54
#